data_3231d7247a00c5db8082daccfa007485
#
_entry.id   3231d7247a00c5db8082daccfa007485
#
_cell.length_a   1.000
_cell.length_b   1.000
_cell.length_c   1.000
_cell.angle_alpha   90.00
_cell.angle_beta   90.00
_cell.angle_gamma   90.00
#
_symmetry.space_group_name_H-M   'P 1'
#
loop_
_entity.id
_entity.type
_entity.pdbx_description
1 polymer ?
#
loop_
_entity_poly.entity_id
_entity_poly.type
_entity_poly.pdbx_seq_one_letter_code
_entity_poly.pdbx_strand_id
1 'polypeptide(L)'
;MRIILFGPPGAGKGTQAARLRDHYKLSHLSTGDLFRAAIKAQSDVGMLAQSYMNKGELVPDEVVWGIAHLGMEKVGFDNFILDGFPRTVVQSEQLSHFLQGRGEAEPIVITLEVGAESLVQRLSRRRSDAETGRVYHLDYNPPPADVPAERLIQRPDDHPDQIRRRLAVYEEETAAVKTYYQQRGAVIEIDGMGEMDIVFGRIKEALDAV
;
A
#
# COMPACT_ATOMS: atom_id res chain seq x y z
N MET A 1 -0.97 -16.93 6.44
CA MET A 1 -1.70 -16.21 5.36
C MET A 1 -0.82 -15.08 4.84
N ARG A 2 -0.68 -14.93 3.53
CA ARG A 2 0.07 -13.83 2.89
C ARG A 2 -0.85 -13.11 1.93
N ILE A 3 -0.95 -11.78 2.06
CA ILE A 3 -1.86 -10.95 1.25
C ILE A 3 -1.05 -9.83 0.60
N ILE A 4 -1.32 -9.56 -0.67
CA ILE A 4 -0.91 -8.33 -1.34
C ILE A 4 -2.15 -7.46 -1.51
N LEU A 5 -2.13 -6.24 -0.97
CA LEU A 5 -3.14 -5.24 -1.28
C LEU A 5 -2.69 -4.39 -2.46
N PHE A 6 -3.39 -4.55 -3.56
CA PHE A 6 -3.11 -3.90 -4.83
C PHE A 6 -4.19 -2.86 -5.17
N GLY A 7 -3.85 -1.92 -6.03
CA GLY A 7 -4.76 -0.87 -6.48
C GLY A 7 -4.10 0.51 -6.51
N PRO A 8 -4.72 1.50 -7.18
CA PRO A 8 -4.14 2.82 -7.38
C PRO A 8 -3.91 3.59 -6.07
N PRO A 9 -3.06 4.64 -6.10
CA PRO A 9 -2.96 5.59 -5.00
C PRO A 9 -4.35 6.17 -4.65
N GLY A 10 -4.71 6.19 -3.37
CA GLY A 10 -6.04 6.65 -2.93
C GLY A 10 -7.13 5.58 -2.88
N ALA A 11 -6.88 4.35 -3.33
CA ALA A 11 -7.87 3.26 -3.31
C ALA A 11 -8.29 2.80 -1.89
N GLY A 12 -7.55 3.17 -0.85
CA GLY A 12 -7.87 2.79 0.54
C GLY A 12 -7.08 1.60 1.06
N LYS A 13 -6.03 1.15 0.36
CA LYS A 13 -5.20 -0.01 0.74
C LYS A 13 -4.77 0.01 2.20
N GLY A 14 -4.11 1.08 2.64
CA GLY A 14 -3.62 1.19 4.02
C GLY A 14 -4.73 1.14 5.08
N THR A 15 -5.92 1.69 4.76
CA THR A 15 -7.10 1.61 5.64
C THR A 15 -7.58 0.18 5.77
N GLN A 16 -7.69 -0.55 4.67
CA GLN A 16 -8.11 -1.95 4.67
C GLN A 16 -7.03 -2.87 5.25
N ALA A 17 -5.74 -2.58 5.00
CA ALA A 17 -4.63 -3.31 5.61
C ALA A 17 -4.67 -3.26 7.13
N ALA A 18 -4.94 -2.09 7.72
CA ALA A 18 -5.05 -1.95 9.17
C ALA A 18 -6.20 -2.82 9.76
N ARG A 19 -7.35 -2.86 9.07
CA ARG A 19 -8.50 -3.69 9.47
C ARG A 19 -8.22 -5.18 9.33
N LEU A 20 -7.61 -5.60 8.22
CA LEU A 20 -7.22 -6.98 7.98
C LEU A 20 -6.17 -7.44 9.01
N ARG A 21 -5.18 -6.59 9.31
CA ARG A 21 -4.19 -6.84 10.35
C ARG A 21 -4.86 -7.15 11.68
N ASP A 22 -5.82 -6.32 12.09
CA ASP A 22 -6.47 -6.45 13.40
C ASP A 22 -7.42 -7.65 13.45
N HIS A 23 -8.08 -7.97 12.31
CA HIS A 23 -9.02 -9.09 12.22
C HIS A 23 -8.33 -10.45 12.12
N TYR A 24 -7.37 -10.58 11.19
CA TYR A 24 -6.67 -11.85 10.91
C TYR A 24 -5.34 -12.00 11.66
N LYS A 25 -4.97 -11.02 12.53
CA LYS A 25 -3.71 -11.00 13.29
C LYS A 25 -2.47 -11.08 12.39
N LEU A 26 -2.51 -10.36 11.28
CA LEU A 26 -1.43 -10.28 10.31
C LEU A 26 -0.50 -9.09 10.62
N SER A 27 0.73 -9.15 10.15
CA SER A 27 1.66 -8.02 10.15
C SER A 27 1.43 -7.15 8.92
N HIS A 28 1.24 -5.85 9.10
CA HIS A 28 1.10 -4.90 7.98
C HIS A 28 2.47 -4.35 7.57
N LEU A 29 2.91 -4.66 6.37
CA LEU A 29 4.18 -4.22 5.77
C LEU A 29 3.88 -3.24 4.63
N SER A 30 3.90 -1.95 4.96
CA SER A 30 3.75 -0.86 3.98
C SER A 30 5.12 -0.35 3.57
N THR A 31 5.53 -0.59 2.31
CA THR A 31 6.80 -0.05 1.79
C THR A 31 6.84 1.48 1.86
N GLY A 32 5.70 2.13 1.63
CA GLY A 32 5.60 3.58 1.80
C GLY A 32 5.87 4.04 3.23
N ASP A 33 5.40 3.31 4.25
CA ASP A 33 5.65 3.66 5.65
C ASP A 33 7.09 3.32 6.06
N LEU A 34 7.65 2.23 5.55
CA LEU A 34 9.05 1.86 5.76
C LEU A 34 9.98 2.95 5.18
N PHE A 35 9.72 3.44 3.97
CA PHE A 35 10.49 4.55 3.39
C PHE A 35 10.30 5.84 4.18
N ARG A 36 9.09 6.20 4.61
CA ARG A 36 8.87 7.39 5.45
C ARG A 36 9.60 7.30 6.78
N ALA A 37 9.66 6.13 7.39
CA ALA A 37 10.45 5.91 8.60
C ALA A 37 11.96 6.09 8.32
N ALA A 38 12.46 5.56 7.21
CA ALA A 38 13.86 5.72 6.79
C ALA A 38 14.21 7.19 6.49
N ILE A 39 13.28 7.95 5.87
CA ILE A 39 13.42 9.41 5.64
C ILE A 39 13.49 10.16 6.98
N LYS A 40 12.59 9.85 7.92
CA LYS A 40 12.58 10.46 9.26
C LYS A 40 13.88 10.18 10.03
N ALA A 41 14.45 8.98 9.83
CA ALA A 41 15.73 8.58 10.40
C ALA A 41 16.96 9.15 9.65
N GLN A 42 16.75 9.87 8.55
CA GLN A 42 17.80 10.42 7.68
C GLN A 42 18.82 9.37 7.19
N SER A 43 18.38 8.13 6.98
CA SER A 43 19.24 7.08 6.43
C SER A 43 19.49 7.29 4.93
N ASP A 44 20.59 6.72 4.40
CA ASP A 44 20.93 6.82 2.97
C ASP A 44 19.80 6.31 2.08
N VAL A 45 19.17 5.17 2.44
CA VAL A 45 18.00 4.62 1.76
C VAL A 45 16.81 5.59 1.82
N GLY A 46 16.59 6.23 2.98
CA GLY A 46 15.54 7.22 3.16
C GLY A 46 15.75 8.45 2.29
N MET A 47 16.96 9.00 2.26
CA MET A 47 17.30 10.16 1.43
C MET A 47 17.17 9.87 -0.06
N LEU A 48 17.60 8.69 -0.50
CA LEU A 48 17.41 8.25 -1.88
C LEU A 48 15.91 8.13 -2.21
N ALA A 49 15.15 7.42 -1.39
CA ALA A 49 13.70 7.22 -1.60
C ALA A 49 12.93 8.56 -1.63
N GLN A 50 13.32 9.52 -0.79
CA GLN A 50 12.69 10.84 -0.73
C GLN A 50 12.75 11.57 -2.08
N SER A 51 13.86 11.45 -2.81
CA SER A 51 14.06 12.11 -4.11
C SER A 51 13.05 11.63 -5.16
N TYR A 52 12.67 10.35 -5.15
CA TYR A 52 11.66 9.76 -6.03
C TYR A 52 10.25 10.04 -5.53
N MET A 53 9.99 9.80 -4.24
CA MET A 53 8.66 9.97 -3.64
C MET A 53 8.15 11.41 -3.77
N ASN A 54 9.01 12.41 -3.60
CA ASN A 54 8.64 13.82 -3.75
C ASN A 54 8.22 14.17 -5.19
N LYS A 55 8.70 13.43 -6.18
CA LYS A 55 8.32 13.58 -7.59
C LYS A 55 7.13 12.70 -7.99
N GLY A 56 6.63 11.84 -7.09
CA GLY A 56 5.59 10.85 -7.37
C GLY A 56 6.05 9.69 -8.26
N GLU A 57 7.36 9.45 -8.33
CA GLU A 57 8.02 8.39 -9.09
C GLU A 57 8.20 7.13 -8.23
N LEU A 58 8.46 5.98 -8.88
CA LEU A 58 8.82 4.75 -8.18
C LEU A 58 10.28 4.81 -7.73
N VAL A 59 10.54 4.32 -6.53
CA VAL A 59 11.90 4.06 -6.03
C VAL A 59 12.46 2.86 -6.81
N PRO A 60 13.75 2.81 -7.15
CA PRO A 60 14.35 1.69 -7.89
C PRO A 60 14.04 0.32 -7.27
N ASP A 61 13.77 -0.67 -8.11
CA ASP A 61 13.27 -2.00 -7.70
C ASP A 61 14.16 -2.69 -6.66
N GLU A 62 15.48 -2.60 -6.82
CA GLU A 62 16.45 -3.19 -5.88
C GLU A 62 16.34 -2.59 -4.48
N VAL A 63 16.10 -1.27 -4.39
CA VAL A 63 15.94 -0.56 -3.12
C VAL A 63 14.61 -0.92 -2.48
N VAL A 64 13.55 -1.02 -3.28
CA VAL A 64 12.23 -1.45 -2.80
C VAL A 64 12.28 -2.90 -2.32
N TRP A 65 12.93 -3.79 -3.07
CA TRP A 65 13.13 -5.18 -2.65
C TRP A 65 13.87 -5.27 -1.32
N GLY A 66 14.98 -4.55 -1.17
CA GLY A 66 15.77 -4.54 0.07
C GLY A 66 14.93 -4.18 1.29
N ILE A 67 14.13 -3.10 1.21
CA ILE A 67 13.31 -2.66 2.34
C ILE A 67 12.11 -3.60 2.60
N ALA A 68 11.50 -4.15 1.54
CA ALA A 68 10.40 -5.11 1.66
C ALA A 68 10.89 -6.43 2.26
N HIS A 69 12.03 -6.95 1.82
CA HIS A 69 12.65 -8.16 2.33
C HIS A 69 12.97 -8.04 3.82
N LEU A 70 13.64 -6.95 4.24
CA LEU A 70 13.91 -6.68 5.66
C LEU A 70 12.62 -6.57 6.49
N GLY A 71 11.55 -6.03 5.92
CA GLY A 71 10.25 -6.00 6.56
C GLY A 71 9.67 -7.39 6.77
N MET A 72 9.70 -8.24 5.75
CA MET A 72 9.22 -9.63 5.80
C MET A 72 10.06 -10.48 6.76
N GLU A 73 11.39 -10.28 6.78
CA GLU A 73 12.30 -10.98 7.70
C GLU A 73 11.93 -10.74 9.17
N LYS A 74 11.65 -9.47 9.53
CA LYS A 74 11.24 -9.09 10.90
C LYS A 74 9.99 -9.81 11.39
N VAL A 75 9.10 -10.22 10.49
CA VAL A 75 7.85 -10.94 10.81
C VAL A 75 7.94 -12.43 10.53
N GLY A 76 9.13 -12.96 10.22
CA GLY A 76 9.38 -14.39 10.00
C GLY A 76 8.84 -14.91 8.67
N PHE A 77 8.62 -14.05 7.69
CA PHE A 77 8.15 -14.36 6.34
C PHE A 77 6.75 -15.00 6.26
N ASP A 78 5.96 -14.91 7.31
CA ASP A 78 4.60 -15.45 7.34
C ASP A 78 3.61 -14.45 7.96
N ASN A 79 2.33 -14.70 7.72
CA ASN A 79 1.23 -13.93 8.32
C ASN A 79 1.37 -12.40 8.12
N PHE A 80 1.49 -11.96 6.86
CA PHE A 80 1.67 -10.55 6.53
C PHE A 80 0.76 -10.05 5.41
N ILE A 81 0.60 -8.74 5.39
CA ILE A 81 -0.03 -7.97 4.31
C ILE A 81 1.05 -7.06 3.72
N LEU A 82 1.29 -7.17 2.41
CA LEU A 82 2.11 -6.24 1.65
C LEU A 82 1.23 -5.10 1.11
N ASP A 83 1.58 -3.87 1.43
CA ASP A 83 0.92 -2.65 0.94
C ASP A 83 1.93 -1.77 0.22
N GLY A 84 1.66 -1.51 -1.07
CA GLY A 84 2.54 -0.74 -1.92
C GLY A 84 3.77 -1.49 -2.46
N PHE A 85 3.77 -2.80 -2.38
CA PHE A 85 4.72 -3.72 -2.98
C PHE A 85 4.01 -5.05 -3.30
N PRO A 86 4.27 -5.68 -4.47
CA PRO A 86 5.07 -5.17 -5.59
C PRO A 86 4.37 -4.06 -6.37
N ARG A 87 5.14 -3.24 -7.13
CA ARG A 87 4.64 -2.20 -8.02
C ARG A 87 5.11 -2.35 -9.46
N THR A 88 6.03 -3.26 -9.72
CA THR A 88 6.50 -3.61 -11.06
C THR A 88 6.45 -5.12 -11.25
N VAL A 89 6.45 -5.56 -12.51
CA VAL A 89 6.52 -7.01 -12.82
C VAL A 89 7.83 -7.60 -12.29
N VAL A 90 8.94 -6.86 -12.38
CA VAL A 90 10.24 -7.28 -11.83
C VAL A 90 10.16 -7.56 -10.33
N GLN A 91 9.57 -6.65 -9.56
CA GLN A 91 9.35 -6.86 -8.12
C GLN A 91 8.46 -8.09 -7.85
N SER A 92 7.45 -8.32 -8.69
CA SER A 92 6.55 -9.46 -8.57
C SER A 92 7.28 -10.79 -8.81
N GLU A 93 8.14 -10.83 -9.82
CA GLU A 93 8.99 -11.98 -10.13
C GLU A 93 9.99 -12.27 -9.00
N GLN A 94 10.62 -11.23 -8.46
CA GLN A 94 11.53 -11.35 -7.32
C GLN A 94 10.81 -11.94 -6.09
N LEU A 95 9.61 -11.45 -5.78
CA LEU A 95 8.82 -11.97 -4.66
C LEU A 95 8.40 -13.42 -4.87
N SER A 96 7.87 -13.77 -6.06
CA SER A 96 7.47 -15.13 -6.39
C SER A 96 8.66 -16.09 -6.33
N HIS A 97 9.79 -15.71 -6.91
CA HIS A 97 11.00 -16.52 -6.88
C HIS A 97 11.51 -16.75 -5.45
N PHE A 98 11.50 -15.70 -4.63
CA PHE A 98 11.88 -15.77 -3.23
C PHE A 98 10.98 -16.73 -2.44
N LEU A 99 9.66 -16.64 -2.59
CA LEU A 99 8.70 -17.50 -1.90
C LEU A 99 8.81 -18.95 -2.36
N GLN A 100 8.94 -19.19 -3.68
CA GLN A 100 9.17 -20.54 -4.24
C GLN A 100 10.45 -21.19 -3.69
N GLY A 101 11.54 -20.42 -3.60
CA GLY A 101 12.81 -20.91 -3.01
C GLY A 101 12.68 -21.33 -1.55
N ARG A 102 11.64 -20.87 -0.85
CA ARG A 102 11.30 -21.24 0.52
C ARG A 102 10.25 -22.35 0.62
N GLY A 103 9.72 -22.83 -0.52
CA GLY A 103 8.62 -23.78 -0.56
C GLY A 103 7.26 -23.17 -0.15
N GLU A 104 7.14 -21.85 -0.26
CA GLU A 104 5.95 -21.12 0.15
C GLU A 104 5.00 -20.85 -1.03
N ALA A 105 3.68 -20.88 -0.77
CA ALA A 105 2.68 -20.56 -1.79
C ALA A 105 2.68 -19.06 -2.14
N GLU A 106 2.23 -18.76 -3.37
CA GLU A 106 1.94 -17.39 -3.82
C GLU A 106 0.96 -16.68 -2.86
N PRO A 107 1.14 -15.36 -2.64
CA PRO A 107 0.21 -14.58 -1.84
C PRO A 107 -1.17 -14.45 -2.51
N ILE A 108 -2.21 -14.29 -1.72
CA ILE A 108 -3.53 -13.86 -2.21
C ILE A 108 -3.43 -12.37 -2.56
N VAL A 109 -3.76 -12.02 -3.80
CA VAL A 109 -3.74 -10.63 -4.27
C VAL A 109 -5.14 -10.07 -4.26
N ILE A 110 -5.37 -9.05 -3.44
CA ILE A 110 -6.65 -8.32 -3.39
C ILE A 110 -6.44 -6.99 -4.10
N THR A 111 -7.17 -6.74 -5.17
CA THR A 111 -7.15 -5.48 -5.89
C THR A 111 -8.37 -4.65 -5.56
N LEU A 112 -8.16 -3.39 -5.16
CA LEU A 112 -9.23 -2.42 -4.89
C LEU A 112 -9.47 -1.57 -6.14
N GLU A 113 -10.63 -1.74 -6.74
CA GLU A 113 -11.06 -0.98 -7.91
C GLU A 113 -11.78 0.31 -7.48
N VAL A 114 -11.28 1.46 -7.92
CA VAL A 114 -11.82 2.79 -7.56
C VAL A 114 -11.72 3.72 -8.76
N GLY A 115 -12.79 4.44 -9.07
CA GLY A 115 -12.82 5.39 -10.17
C GLY A 115 -11.84 6.57 -9.98
N ALA A 116 -11.23 7.05 -11.06
CA ALA A 116 -10.17 8.05 -11.05
C ALA A 116 -10.54 9.36 -10.33
N GLU A 117 -11.75 9.87 -10.53
CA GLU A 117 -12.23 11.10 -9.87
C GLU A 117 -12.23 10.96 -8.34
N SER A 118 -12.70 9.82 -7.85
CA SER A 118 -12.71 9.51 -6.42
C SER A 118 -11.31 9.43 -5.83
N LEU A 119 -10.33 8.95 -6.60
CA LEU A 119 -8.93 8.84 -6.16
C LEU A 119 -8.31 10.20 -5.89
N VAL A 120 -8.52 11.17 -6.79
CA VAL A 120 -8.01 12.54 -6.63
C VAL A 120 -8.64 13.19 -5.39
N GLN A 121 -9.95 13.08 -5.23
CA GLN A 121 -10.67 13.61 -4.08
C GLN A 121 -10.15 12.99 -2.77
N ARG A 122 -10.02 11.67 -2.72
CA ARG A 122 -9.54 10.95 -1.53
C ARG A 122 -8.13 11.38 -1.13
N LEU A 123 -7.21 11.50 -2.09
CA LEU A 123 -5.82 11.88 -1.79
C LEU A 123 -5.68 13.33 -1.34
N SER A 124 -6.42 14.26 -1.96
CA SER A 124 -6.36 15.69 -1.60
C SER A 124 -6.85 15.96 -0.17
N ARG A 125 -7.77 15.14 0.34
CA ARG A 125 -8.36 15.27 1.67
C ARG A 125 -7.73 14.36 2.72
N ARG A 126 -6.70 13.60 2.34
CA ARG A 126 -5.91 12.77 3.26
C ARG A 126 -5.04 13.65 4.16
N ARG A 127 -4.92 13.27 5.42
CA ARG A 127 -4.00 13.86 6.39
C ARG A 127 -3.22 12.75 7.10
N SER A 128 -2.00 13.07 7.50
CA SER A 128 -1.18 12.17 8.32
C SER A 128 -0.80 12.89 9.60
N ASP A 129 -0.86 12.19 10.70
CA ASP A 129 -0.32 12.66 11.97
C ASP A 129 1.22 12.59 11.91
N ALA A 130 1.89 13.72 12.04
CA ALA A 130 3.34 13.84 11.92
C ALA A 130 4.09 13.06 13.02
N GLU A 131 3.46 12.86 14.17
CA GLU A 131 4.06 12.16 15.31
C GLU A 131 3.88 10.64 15.20
N THR A 132 2.64 10.19 15.02
CA THR A 132 2.28 8.76 15.04
C THR A 132 2.31 8.10 13.66
N GLY A 133 2.30 8.88 12.57
CA GLY A 133 2.15 8.39 11.19
C GLY A 133 0.73 7.93 10.83
N ARG A 134 -0.22 8.00 11.79
CA ARG A 134 -1.61 7.59 11.56
C ARG A 134 -2.25 8.39 10.44
N VAL A 135 -3.03 7.71 9.59
CA VAL A 135 -3.67 8.32 8.43
C VAL A 135 -5.14 8.58 8.73
N TYR A 136 -5.58 9.79 8.41
CA TYR A 136 -6.97 10.25 8.51
C TYR A 136 -7.47 10.73 7.15
N HIS A 137 -8.78 10.81 7.03
CA HIS A 137 -9.43 11.43 5.89
C HIS A 137 -10.48 12.43 6.41
N LEU A 138 -10.42 13.67 5.94
CA LEU A 138 -11.24 14.75 6.50
C LEU A 138 -12.75 14.50 6.41
N ASP A 139 -13.21 13.68 5.44
CA ASP A 139 -14.65 13.38 5.27
C ASP A 139 -15.00 11.96 5.76
N TYR A 140 -14.17 10.93 5.49
CA TYR A 140 -14.54 9.53 5.70
C TYR A 140 -13.97 8.92 6.98
N ASN A 141 -12.90 9.50 7.53
CA ASN A 141 -12.27 9.07 8.77
C ASN A 141 -11.60 10.27 9.43
N PRO A 142 -12.39 11.24 9.92
CA PRO A 142 -11.82 12.46 10.50
C PRO A 142 -10.94 12.15 11.72
N PRO A 143 -9.93 12.99 11.97
CA PRO A 143 -9.11 12.84 13.16
C PRO A 143 -9.97 13.03 14.42
N PRO A 144 -9.75 12.24 15.49
CA PRO A 144 -10.37 12.47 16.77
C PRO A 144 -10.05 13.86 17.35
N ALA A 145 -10.92 14.39 18.20
CA ALA A 145 -10.79 15.75 18.74
C ALA A 145 -9.53 15.95 19.63
N ASP A 146 -8.95 14.87 20.13
CA ASP A 146 -7.72 14.89 20.92
C ASP A 146 -6.43 14.92 20.07
N VAL A 147 -6.54 14.84 18.75
CA VAL A 147 -5.41 14.98 17.83
C VAL A 147 -5.22 16.47 17.48
N PRO A 148 -4.11 17.11 17.91
CA PRO A 148 -3.86 18.52 17.63
C PRO A 148 -3.80 18.80 16.12
N ALA A 149 -4.42 19.90 15.69
CA ALA A 149 -4.50 20.26 14.26
C ALA A 149 -3.10 20.49 13.64
N GLU A 150 -2.15 21.00 14.40
CA GLU A 150 -0.76 21.22 13.98
C GLU A 150 0.01 19.93 13.68
N ARG A 151 -0.47 18.78 14.17
CA ARG A 151 0.08 17.47 13.84
C ARG A 151 -0.46 16.90 12.53
N LEU A 152 -1.56 17.44 12.03
CA LEU A 152 -2.21 16.96 10.82
C LEU A 152 -1.57 17.60 9.58
N ILE A 153 -0.68 16.87 8.94
CA ILE A 153 0.01 17.32 7.73
C ILE A 153 -0.58 16.68 6.48
N GLN A 154 -0.60 17.44 5.39
CA GLN A 154 -0.76 16.88 4.06
C GLN A 154 0.61 16.37 3.60
N ARG A 155 0.65 15.14 3.08
CA ARG A 155 1.91 14.59 2.56
C ARG A 155 2.37 15.37 1.33
N PRO A 156 3.69 15.53 1.09
CA PRO A 156 4.18 16.19 -0.13
C PRO A 156 3.68 15.53 -1.42
N ASP A 157 3.53 14.21 -1.41
CA ASP A 157 3.02 13.41 -2.54
C ASP A 157 1.48 13.44 -2.69
N ASP A 158 0.76 14.20 -1.87
CA ASP A 158 -0.70 14.43 -1.95
C ASP A 158 -1.07 15.82 -2.48
N HIS A 159 -0.12 16.56 -3.02
CA HIS A 159 -0.42 17.76 -3.80
C HIS A 159 -0.95 17.40 -5.20
N PRO A 160 -1.82 18.23 -5.81
CA PRO A 160 -2.56 17.87 -7.04
C PRO A 160 -1.67 17.36 -8.19
N ASP A 161 -0.52 17.99 -8.42
CA ASP A 161 0.38 17.58 -9.50
C ASP A 161 1.04 16.23 -9.20
N GLN A 162 1.41 16.00 -7.94
CA GLN A 162 1.97 14.71 -7.50
C GLN A 162 0.92 13.59 -7.57
N ILE A 163 -0.33 13.89 -7.22
CA ILE A 163 -1.44 12.92 -7.35
C ILE A 163 -1.58 12.49 -8.81
N ARG A 164 -1.61 13.45 -9.76
CA ARG A 164 -1.71 13.14 -11.19
C ARG A 164 -0.52 12.29 -11.66
N ARG A 165 0.69 12.67 -11.25
CA ARG A 165 1.90 11.92 -11.58
C ARG A 165 1.84 10.49 -11.08
N ARG A 166 1.46 10.29 -9.82
CA ARG A 166 1.34 8.96 -9.21
C ARG A 166 0.29 8.09 -9.88
N LEU A 167 -0.83 8.66 -10.32
CA LEU A 167 -1.84 7.93 -11.08
C LEU A 167 -1.32 7.52 -12.45
N ALA A 168 -0.61 8.41 -13.15
CA ALA A 168 0.02 8.10 -14.44
C ALA A 168 1.07 6.98 -14.30
N VAL A 169 1.96 7.08 -13.31
CA VAL A 169 2.97 6.04 -13.02
C VAL A 169 2.30 4.70 -12.65
N TYR A 170 1.17 4.73 -11.93
CA TYR A 170 0.42 3.52 -11.63
C TYR A 170 -0.10 2.85 -12.91
N GLU A 171 -0.71 3.60 -13.82
CA GLU A 171 -1.24 3.08 -15.08
C GLU A 171 -0.13 2.56 -16.01
N GLU A 172 0.99 3.27 -16.08
CA GLU A 172 2.10 2.92 -16.98
C GLU A 172 2.92 1.72 -16.48
N GLU A 173 3.21 1.66 -15.19
CA GLU A 173 4.18 0.70 -14.64
C GLU A 173 3.53 -0.35 -13.74
N THR A 174 2.54 0.04 -12.94
CA THR A 174 2.02 -0.82 -11.87
C THR A 174 0.80 -1.65 -12.31
N ALA A 175 0.00 -1.18 -13.27
CA ALA A 175 -1.17 -1.93 -13.72
C ALA A 175 -0.83 -3.33 -14.28
N ALA A 176 0.34 -3.49 -14.91
CA ALA A 176 0.84 -4.76 -15.42
C ALA A 176 1.02 -5.85 -14.33
N VAL A 177 1.22 -5.45 -13.07
CA VAL A 177 1.31 -6.37 -11.93
C VAL A 177 0.01 -7.13 -11.72
N LYS A 178 -1.15 -6.47 -11.92
CA LYS A 178 -2.46 -7.14 -11.86
C LYS A 178 -2.53 -8.30 -12.87
N THR A 179 -2.14 -8.04 -14.12
CA THR A 179 -2.11 -9.07 -15.18
C THR A 179 -1.17 -10.22 -14.83
N TYR A 180 0.01 -9.90 -14.27
CA TYR A 180 0.98 -10.91 -13.83
C TYR A 180 0.37 -11.91 -12.84
N TYR A 181 -0.36 -11.43 -11.83
CA TYR A 181 -1.01 -12.29 -10.84
C TYR A 181 -2.32 -12.92 -11.33
N GLN A 182 -3.07 -12.26 -12.22
CA GLN A 182 -4.27 -12.87 -12.84
C GLN A 182 -3.91 -14.13 -13.61
N GLN A 183 -2.82 -14.14 -14.36
CA GLN A 183 -2.34 -15.33 -15.09
C GLN A 183 -1.97 -16.49 -14.16
N ARG A 184 -1.77 -16.24 -12.89
CA ARG A 184 -1.46 -17.22 -11.83
C ARG A 184 -2.67 -17.61 -10.97
N GLY A 185 -3.85 -17.07 -11.29
CA GLY A 185 -5.09 -17.37 -10.55
C GLY A 185 -5.15 -16.82 -9.13
N ALA A 186 -4.29 -15.83 -8.80
CA ALA A 186 -4.12 -15.34 -7.43
C ALA A 186 -4.89 -14.05 -7.12
N VAL A 187 -5.69 -13.49 -8.05
CA VAL A 187 -6.31 -12.15 -7.91
C VAL A 187 -7.77 -12.21 -7.53
N ILE A 188 -8.12 -11.48 -6.49
CA ILE A 188 -9.50 -11.20 -6.07
C ILE A 188 -9.76 -9.71 -6.30
N GLU A 189 -10.74 -9.39 -7.16
CA GLU A 189 -11.13 -8.01 -7.46
C GLU A 189 -12.24 -7.56 -6.52
N ILE A 190 -12.05 -6.43 -5.85
CA ILE A 190 -12.98 -5.86 -4.88
C ILE A 190 -13.34 -4.44 -5.32
N ASP A 191 -14.63 -4.16 -5.41
CA ASP A 191 -15.11 -2.78 -5.54
C ASP A 191 -14.74 -1.99 -4.27
N GLY A 192 -13.77 -1.07 -4.42
CA GLY A 192 -13.25 -0.20 -3.38
C GLY A 192 -14.10 1.06 -3.12
N MET A 193 -15.29 1.13 -3.73
CA MET A 193 -16.23 2.23 -3.53
C MET A 193 -17.15 1.95 -2.33
N GLY A 194 -17.52 3.03 -1.63
CA GLY A 194 -18.39 2.99 -0.45
C GLY A 194 -17.65 3.25 0.85
N GLU A 195 -18.35 3.04 1.96
CA GLU A 195 -17.80 3.21 3.31
C GLU A 195 -16.77 2.13 3.64
N MET A 196 -15.87 2.45 4.55
CA MET A 196 -14.75 1.58 4.93
C MET A 196 -15.21 0.20 5.42
N ASP A 197 -16.34 0.14 6.14
CA ASP A 197 -16.90 -1.11 6.67
C ASP A 197 -17.47 -1.99 5.55
N ILE A 198 -18.10 -1.38 4.55
CA ILE A 198 -18.66 -2.08 3.40
C ILE A 198 -17.53 -2.72 2.58
N VAL A 199 -16.48 -1.94 2.28
CA VAL A 199 -15.32 -2.45 1.53
C VAL A 199 -14.62 -3.57 2.33
N PHE A 200 -14.46 -3.41 3.63
CA PHE A 200 -13.90 -4.45 4.49
C PHE A 200 -14.74 -5.73 4.48
N GLY A 201 -16.07 -5.61 4.53
CA GLY A 201 -17.00 -6.74 4.44
C GLY A 201 -16.81 -7.54 3.15
N ARG A 202 -16.71 -6.85 2.00
CA ARG A 202 -16.45 -7.50 0.69
C ARG A 202 -15.11 -8.26 0.68
N ILE A 203 -14.05 -7.63 1.23
CA ILE A 203 -12.73 -8.29 1.32
C ILE A 203 -12.80 -9.53 2.21
N LYS A 204 -13.44 -9.41 3.38
CA LYS A 204 -13.58 -10.52 4.32
C LYS A 204 -14.34 -11.69 3.70
N GLU A 205 -15.49 -11.42 3.09
CA GLU A 205 -16.30 -12.45 2.41
C GLU A 205 -15.49 -13.19 1.34
N ALA A 206 -14.73 -12.45 0.55
CA ALA A 206 -13.88 -13.03 -0.49
C ALA A 206 -12.71 -13.87 0.06
N LEU A 207 -12.10 -13.44 1.18
CA LEU A 207 -11.02 -14.18 1.83
C LEU A 207 -11.52 -15.43 2.58
N ASP A 208 -12.71 -15.37 3.16
CA ASP A 208 -13.31 -16.52 3.87
C ASP A 208 -13.80 -17.61 2.91
N ALA A 209 -13.89 -17.31 1.58
CA ALA A 209 -14.28 -18.24 0.53
C ALA A 209 -13.10 -19.00 -0.13
N VAL A 210 -11.83 -18.64 0.21
CA VAL A 210 -10.60 -19.23 -0.35
C VAL A 210 -9.91 -20.11 0.69
#